data_b0f359f5887a118c6ef073cf8fbeea22
#
_entry.id   b0f359f5887a118c6ef073cf8fbeea22
#
_cell.length_a   1.000
_cell.length_b   1.000
_cell.length_c   1.000
_cell.angle_alpha   90.00
_cell.angle_beta   90.00
_cell.angle_gamma   90.00
#
_symmetry.space_group_name_H-M   'P 1'
#
loop_
_entity.id
_entity.type
_entity.pdbx_description
1 polymer ?
#
loop_
_entity_poly.entity_id
_entity_poly.type
_entity_poly.pdbx_seq_one_letter_code
_entity_poly.pdbx_strand_id
1 'polypeptide(L)'
;MFKKYFFAAVMTAFATIASAADLQESAFWRAEVDAGDLPRVSERMPSTPLVIDLERRNREFGRQGGTLRTMVTRVKDVRQMVVYGYARLVGYNARYELVPDILESIVNEDDRKFTLNLRFGHRWSDGHPFTSEDFRYWWEDVANNELLSPSGPVDFLRVDGKLPTVSFPDETTVIYEWKKPNPQFLQSMAEARPPFIYRPAHFLKKLHAKYAEEEELIEMLYEARVRSWPALHNRSDNMYKFDNPDLPTLQPWMLATKDGKSRFLFVRNPFYHRVDTNGVQLPYVDVVEMQVVAPGLVAAKANAGQVDLQARGLDFKDTAILKKGEANSDYTTHLWGNGTASQIAIYFNLNYNDDGWRNTMRDVRLRRALSLAINRKIINKSLYFGLAKEGGMTVLPISPFYREENRRMWADYDPQQANDLLDDMGLIERDKDGFRLLSDGRPMWIVIETAGERQEVENALQIIVDNWKDVGVKLIMRPLERDILRNRIYSGDTMAATWFGWDNGIPQSFTSPSYLAPWDQAFFAWPKWGQFHQTSGQAGEAPDLPAAIRLSKLAEAWNDAYAAADRGIIWQEMVDIHADQVFAIGILNEAPQPVVASNRLKNVPSEAIWAWSPGAHFGMHRPDEFFFAD
;
A
#
# COMPACT_ATOMS: atom_id res chain seq x y z
N MET A 1 -11.88 26.87 -39.45
CA MET A 1 -11.56 25.53 -39.95
C MET A 1 -10.17 25.17 -39.39
N PHE A 2 -10.10 24.74 -38.10
CA PHE A 2 -8.86 24.34 -37.45
C PHE A 2 -8.84 22.81 -37.39
N LYS A 3 -7.89 22.20 -38.10
CA LYS A 3 -7.60 20.76 -38.01
C LYS A 3 -7.00 20.47 -36.63
N LYS A 4 -7.76 19.73 -35.79
CA LYS A 4 -7.24 19.12 -34.56
C LYS A 4 -6.31 17.97 -34.99
N TYR A 5 -5.01 18.12 -34.71
CA TYR A 5 -4.07 17.01 -34.76
C TYR A 5 -4.29 16.14 -33.52
N PHE A 6 -4.71 14.91 -33.72
CA PHE A 6 -4.74 13.86 -32.72
C PHE A 6 -3.28 13.46 -32.42
N PHE A 7 -2.79 13.74 -31.23
CA PHE A 7 -1.60 13.10 -30.70
C PHE A 7 -2.06 11.94 -29.78
N ALA A 8 -2.01 10.72 -30.29
CA ALA A 8 -2.04 9.53 -29.46
C ALA A 8 -0.69 9.48 -28.72
N ALA A 9 -0.71 9.64 -27.40
CA ALA A 9 0.47 9.40 -26.58
C ALA A 9 0.70 7.88 -26.51
N VAL A 10 1.44 7.35 -27.45
CA VAL A 10 1.99 5.98 -27.39
C VAL A 10 3.08 6.03 -26.33
N MET A 11 2.82 5.52 -25.12
CA MET A 11 3.87 5.15 -24.18
C MET A 11 4.59 3.93 -24.75
N THR A 12 5.37 4.14 -25.81
CA THR A 12 6.34 3.17 -26.28
C THR A 12 7.53 3.27 -25.33
N ALA A 13 7.57 2.43 -24.32
CA ALA A 13 8.84 2.12 -23.69
C ALA A 13 9.72 1.58 -24.83
N PHE A 14 10.73 2.35 -25.24
CA PHE A 14 11.81 1.82 -26.02
C PHE A 14 12.49 0.74 -25.17
N ALA A 15 11.96 -0.47 -25.19
CA ALA A 15 12.74 -1.64 -24.92
C ALA A 15 13.80 -1.65 -26.04
N THR A 16 15.01 -1.22 -25.73
CA THR A 16 16.16 -1.62 -26.53
C THR A 16 16.02 -3.14 -26.60
N ILE A 17 15.82 -3.67 -27.82
CA ILE A 17 15.93 -5.09 -28.10
C ILE A 17 17.39 -5.42 -27.73
N ALA A 18 17.63 -5.77 -26.48
CA ALA A 18 18.80 -6.52 -26.11
C ALA A 18 18.59 -7.85 -26.79
N SER A 19 19.39 -8.14 -27.81
CA SER A 19 19.54 -9.48 -28.34
C SER A 19 19.67 -10.40 -27.14
N ALA A 20 18.77 -11.38 -26.99
CA ALA A 20 18.82 -12.31 -25.90
C ALA A 20 20.22 -12.94 -25.91
N ALA A 21 21.05 -12.61 -24.92
CA ALA A 21 22.20 -13.44 -24.61
C ALA A 21 21.64 -14.85 -24.39
N ASP A 22 22.38 -15.89 -24.76
CA ASP A 22 21.92 -17.27 -24.60
C ASP A 22 21.40 -17.47 -23.17
N LEU A 23 20.13 -17.85 -23.05
CA LEU A 23 19.49 -18.03 -21.74
C LEU A 23 20.23 -19.11 -20.95
N GLN A 24 20.56 -18.81 -19.72
CA GLN A 24 21.33 -19.69 -18.85
C GLN A 24 20.41 -20.54 -17.97
N GLU A 25 20.61 -21.88 -18.02
CA GLU A 25 19.85 -22.80 -17.17
C GLU A 25 20.28 -22.70 -15.72
N SER A 26 19.29 -22.67 -14.83
CA SER A 26 19.51 -22.63 -13.38
C SER A 26 20.07 -23.96 -12.86
N ALA A 27 21.11 -23.88 -12.03
CA ALA A 27 21.59 -25.05 -11.31
C ALA A 27 20.53 -25.66 -10.38
N PHE A 28 19.60 -24.85 -9.88
CA PHE A 28 18.51 -25.27 -9.00
C PHE A 28 17.53 -26.23 -9.70
N TRP A 29 17.26 -26.03 -10.99
CA TRP A 29 16.32 -26.84 -11.78
C TRP A 29 17.00 -27.85 -12.70
N ARG A 30 18.32 -27.98 -12.65
CA ARG A 30 19.05 -28.82 -13.59
C ARG A 30 18.64 -30.30 -13.54
N ALA A 31 18.38 -30.81 -12.33
CA ALA A 31 18.00 -32.21 -12.16
C ALA A 31 16.66 -32.52 -12.85
N GLU A 32 15.67 -31.63 -12.69
CA GLU A 32 14.33 -31.74 -13.28
C GLU A 32 14.39 -31.56 -14.80
N VAL A 33 15.26 -30.69 -15.30
CA VAL A 33 15.48 -30.52 -16.73
C VAL A 33 16.16 -31.75 -17.33
N ASP A 34 17.19 -32.27 -16.68
CA ASP A 34 17.92 -33.48 -17.16
C ASP A 34 17.03 -34.74 -17.09
N ALA A 35 16.08 -34.82 -16.16
CA ALA A 35 15.07 -35.86 -16.05
C ALA A 35 13.94 -35.71 -17.09
N GLY A 36 13.79 -34.56 -17.73
CA GLY A 36 12.69 -34.24 -18.63
C GLY A 36 11.39 -33.84 -17.94
N ASP A 37 11.40 -33.65 -16.62
CA ASP A 37 10.24 -33.22 -15.84
C ASP A 37 9.97 -31.70 -15.99
N LEU A 38 11.00 -30.95 -16.38
CA LEU A 38 10.91 -29.51 -16.64
C LEU A 38 11.52 -29.21 -18.02
N PRO A 39 10.85 -28.44 -18.92
CA PRO A 39 11.45 -27.99 -20.18
C PRO A 39 12.69 -27.12 -19.94
N ARG A 40 13.55 -27.00 -20.95
CA ARG A 40 14.72 -26.11 -20.91
C ARG A 40 14.30 -24.65 -20.73
N VAL A 41 15.17 -23.82 -20.15
CA VAL A 41 14.87 -22.40 -19.89
C VAL A 41 14.43 -21.65 -21.15
N SER A 42 15.00 -21.95 -22.32
CA SER A 42 14.61 -21.37 -23.60
C SER A 42 13.17 -21.70 -24.04
N GLU A 43 12.59 -22.77 -23.53
CA GLU A 43 11.21 -23.21 -23.81
C GLU A 43 10.22 -22.75 -22.71
N ARG A 44 10.75 -22.36 -21.58
CA ARG A 44 9.97 -21.86 -20.43
C ARG A 44 9.70 -20.35 -20.47
N MET A 45 10.63 -19.60 -21.10
CA MET A 45 10.53 -18.14 -21.17
C MET A 45 9.56 -17.70 -22.25
N PRO A 46 8.86 -16.56 -22.06
CA PRO A 46 8.10 -15.93 -23.14
C PRO A 46 9.05 -15.53 -24.29
N SER A 47 8.50 -15.38 -25.50
CA SER A 47 9.29 -14.96 -26.67
C SER A 47 9.99 -13.61 -26.49
N THR A 48 9.39 -12.74 -25.70
CA THR A 48 9.90 -11.41 -25.30
C THR A 48 9.95 -11.30 -23.78
N PRO A 49 10.96 -11.91 -23.08
CA PRO A 49 11.11 -11.77 -21.65
C PRO A 49 11.35 -10.32 -21.27
N LEU A 50 11.04 -9.95 -20.02
CA LEU A 50 11.41 -8.63 -19.52
C LEU A 50 12.89 -8.61 -19.17
N VAL A 51 13.69 -7.97 -20.04
CA VAL A 51 15.14 -7.85 -19.85
C VAL A 51 15.46 -6.70 -18.89
N ILE A 52 16.19 -7.01 -17.83
CA ILE A 52 16.58 -6.05 -16.77
C ILE A 52 18.03 -5.63 -16.97
N ASP A 53 18.21 -4.35 -17.27
CA ASP A 53 19.53 -3.71 -17.32
C ASP A 53 19.92 -3.24 -15.91
N LEU A 54 20.69 -4.05 -15.21
CA LEU A 54 21.12 -3.79 -13.83
C LEU A 54 22.13 -2.65 -13.75
N GLU A 55 23.02 -2.49 -14.74
CA GLU A 55 24.02 -1.43 -14.76
C GLU A 55 23.37 -0.05 -14.80
N ARG A 56 22.33 0.13 -15.62
CA ARG A 56 21.55 1.39 -15.65
C ARG A 56 20.86 1.71 -14.33
N ARG A 57 20.70 0.71 -13.46
CA ARG A 57 20.11 0.85 -12.13
C ARG A 57 21.15 0.97 -11.03
N ASN A 58 22.45 1.07 -11.36
CA ASN A 58 23.57 1.00 -10.42
C ASN A 58 23.51 -0.26 -9.54
N ARG A 59 23.21 -1.41 -10.14
CA ARG A 59 23.15 -2.72 -9.50
C ARG A 59 24.19 -3.66 -10.11
N GLU A 60 24.63 -4.59 -9.29
CA GLU A 60 25.56 -5.65 -9.70
C GLU A 60 24.80 -6.82 -10.33
N PHE A 61 25.41 -7.48 -11.30
CA PHE A 61 24.93 -8.79 -11.78
C PHE A 61 25.14 -9.84 -10.71
N GLY A 62 24.07 -10.60 -10.43
CA GLY A 62 24.08 -11.63 -9.42
C GLY A 62 24.38 -13.02 -9.96
N ARG A 63 24.56 -13.94 -9.04
CA ARG A 63 24.56 -15.38 -9.28
C ARG A 63 23.31 -15.97 -8.65
N GLN A 64 22.73 -16.96 -9.31
CA GLN A 64 21.64 -17.74 -8.73
C GLN A 64 22.15 -18.59 -7.58
N GLY A 65 21.37 -18.65 -6.50
CA GLY A 65 21.69 -19.47 -5.35
C GLY A 65 21.26 -18.88 -4.01
N GLY A 66 21.36 -19.67 -2.98
CA GLY A 66 21.17 -19.25 -1.60
C GLY A 66 19.73 -19.24 -1.11
N THR A 67 19.61 -19.01 0.20
CA THR A 67 18.35 -18.92 0.92
C THR A 67 18.26 -17.59 1.65
N LEU A 68 17.24 -16.79 1.33
CA LEU A 68 16.92 -15.52 1.98
C LEU A 68 16.00 -15.76 3.17
N ARG A 69 16.47 -15.45 4.38
CA ARG A 69 15.72 -15.61 5.62
C ARG A 69 15.04 -14.31 6.01
N THR A 70 13.74 -14.39 6.34
CA THR A 70 12.94 -13.27 6.83
C THR A 70 11.94 -13.74 7.88
N MET A 71 11.31 -12.81 8.59
CA MET A 71 10.36 -13.12 9.67
C MET A 71 9.06 -12.36 9.50
N VAL A 72 7.97 -12.99 9.98
CA VAL A 72 6.66 -12.36 10.15
C VAL A 72 6.10 -12.71 11.53
N THR A 73 5.12 -11.93 12.00
CA THR A 73 4.58 -12.10 13.35
C THR A 73 3.27 -12.89 13.41
N ARG A 74 2.68 -13.19 12.26
CA ARG A 74 1.41 -13.93 12.15
C ARG A 74 1.44 -14.85 10.93
N VAL A 75 0.83 -16.03 11.05
CA VAL A 75 0.72 -17.01 9.95
C VAL A 75 0.13 -16.38 8.68
N LYS A 76 -0.92 -15.56 8.82
CA LYS A 76 -1.55 -14.89 7.66
C LYS A 76 -0.64 -13.90 6.93
N ASP A 77 0.49 -13.53 7.51
CA ASP A 77 1.45 -12.62 6.89
C ASP A 77 2.35 -13.32 5.85
N VAL A 78 2.16 -14.62 5.61
CA VAL A 78 2.71 -15.36 4.45
C VAL A 78 2.45 -14.61 3.13
N ARG A 79 1.33 -13.90 3.02
CA ARG A 79 0.97 -13.02 1.90
C ARG A 79 1.97 -11.91 1.60
N GLN A 80 2.91 -11.61 2.52
CA GLN A 80 3.99 -10.64 2.25
C GLN A 80 4.87 -11.09 1.07
N MET A 81 4.89 -12.37 0.73
CA MET A 81 5.64 -12.82 -0.46
C MET A 81 5.02 -12.33 -1.77
N VAL A 82 3.71 -12.08 -1.84
CA VAL A 82 3.10 -11.39 -2.99
C VAL A 82 3.48 -9.91 -3.02
N VAL A 83 3.58 -9.28 -1.83
CA VAL A 83 3.97 -7.87 -1.69
C VAL A 83 5.44 -7.68 -2.09
N TYR A 84 6.33 -8.53 -1.59
CA TYR A 84 7.78 -8.47 -1.84
C TYR A 84 8.18 -8.98 -3.23
N GLY A 85 7.50 -10.00 -3.75
CA GLY A 85 7.70 -10.50 -5.11
C GLY A 85 7.34 -9.50 -6.18
N TYR A 86 6.32 -8.70 -5.92
CA TYR A 86 5.89 -7.54 -6.71
C TYR A 86 5.81 -7.79 -8.23
N ALA A 87 5.45 -9.01 -8.64
CA ALA A 87 5.07 -9.27 -10.02
C ALA A 87 3.64 -8.71 -10.22
N ARG A 88 3.52 -7.70 -11.06
CA ARG A 88 2.29 -6.94 -11.32
C ARG A 88 2.05 -6.85 -12.83
N LEU A 89 0.80 -6.67 -13.27
CA LEU A 89 0.54 -6.32 -14.67
C LEU A 89 1.31 -5.05 -15.04
N VAL A 90 1.21 -4.04 -14.17
CA VAL A 90 1.92 -2.77 -14.18
C VAL A 90 2.52 -2.56 -12.79
N GLY A 91 3.74 -2.12 -12.69
CA GLY A 91 4.39 -1.83 -11.40
C GLY A 91 5.06 -0.47 -11.38
N TYR A 92 5.43 -0.01 -10.19
CA TYR A 92 6.25 1.20 -10.03
C TYR A 92 7.73 0.89 -10.24
N ASN A 93 8.41 1.79 -10.93
CA ASN A 93 9.87 1.84 -10.95
C ASN A 93 10.42 2.69 -9.79
N ALA A 94 11.75 2.80 -9.68
CA ALA A 94 12.41 3.58 -8.62
C ALA A 94 12.11 5.10 -8.65
N ARG A 95 11.50 5.61 -9.73
CA ARG A 95 11.06 7.00 -9.86
C ARG A 95 9.57 7.16 -9.63
N TYR A 96 8.88 6.13 -9.14
CA TYR A 96 7.43 6.10 -8.94
C TYR A 96 6.62 6.28 -10.23
N GLU A 97 7.21 5.91 -11.38
CA GLU A 97 6.53 5.86 -12.66
C GLU A 97 5.92 4.46 -12.86
N LEU A 98 4.71 4.42 -13.44
CA LEU A 98 4.05 3.15 -13.80
C LEU A 98 4.66 2.59 -15.09
N VAL A 99 5.14 1.36 -15.00
CA VAL A 99 5.76 0.65 -16.14
C VAL A 99 5.16 -0.75 -16.29
N PRO A 100 5.04 -1.28 -17.53
CA PRO A 100 4.67 -2.67 -17.75
C PRO A 100 5.66 -3.62 -17.06
N ASP A 101 5.13 -4.75 -16.52
CA ASP A 101 5.92 -5.79 -15.88
C ASP A 101 5.52 -7.18 -16.44
N ILE A 102 4.43 -7.78 -15.92
CA ILE A 102 3.85 -9.00 -16.52
C ILE A 102 3.38 -8.70 -17.95
N LEU A 103 2.78 -7.55 -18.19
CA LEU A 103 2.42 -7.09 -19.53
C LEU A 103 3.67 -6.78 -20.35
N GLU A 104 3.62 -7.07 -21.65
CA GLU A 104 4.63 -6.63 -22.60
C GLU A 104 4.53 -5.12 -22.86
N SER A 105 3.31 -4.64 -23.09
CA SER A 105 3.04 -3.22 -23.31
C SER A 105 1.60 -2.84 -22.96
N ILE A 106 1.34 -1.53 -22.90
CA ILE A 106 0.03 -0.96 -22.66
C ILE A 106 -0.17 0.19 -23.64
N VAL A 107 -1.33 0.23 -24.29
CA VAL A 107 -1.79 1.41 -25.01
C VAL A 107 -2.90 2.06 -24.21
N ASN A 108 -2.73 3.32 -23.86
CA ASN A 108 -3.71 4.13 -23.13
C ASN A 108 -4.25 5.22 -24.05
N GLU A 109 -5.56 5.20 -24.30
CA GLU A 109 -6.28 6.19 -25.11
C GLU A 109 -7.16 7.04 -24.16
N ASP A 110 -6.62 8.22 -23.76
CA ASP A 110 -7.30 9.24 -22.94
C ASP A 110 -7.84 8.72 -21.58
N ASP A 111 -7.16 7.75 -20.96
CA ASP A 111 -7.59 7.05 -19.75
C ASP A 111 -9.01 6.41 -19.88
N ARG A 112 -9.53 6.27 -21.08
CA ARG A 112 -10.84 5.66 -21.36
C ARG A 112 -10.74 4.27 -21.93
N LYS A 113 -9.69 4.00 -22.72
CA LYS A 113 -9.49 2.69 -23.33
C LYS A 113 -8.04 2.26 -23.10
N PHE A 114 -7.91 1.11 -22.51
CA PHE A 114 -6.62 0.49 -22.22
C PHE A 114 -6.52 -0.84 -22.95
N THR A 115 -5.53 -0.96 -23.85
CA THR A 115 -5.17 -2.20 -24.48
C THR A 115 -3.98 -2.78 -23.75
N LEU A 116 -4.18 -3.93 -23.12
CA LEU A 116 -3.17 -4.66 -22.37
C LEU A 116 -2.61 -5.77 -23.29
N ASN A 117 -1.34 -5.69 -23.64
CA ASN A 117 -0.66 -6.70 -24.46
C ASN A 117 0.13 -7.65 -23.56
N LEU A 118 -0.19 -8.93 -23.62
CA LEU A 118 0.47 -10.00 -22.88
C LEU A 118 1.72 -10.45 -23.64
N ARG A 119 2.71 -11.00 -22.93
CA ARG A 119 3.88 -11.61 -23.53
C ARG A 119 3.52 -12.96 -24.15
N PHE A 120 3.76 -13.12 -25.44
CA PHE A 120 3.51 -14.40 -26.11
C PHE A 120 4.37 -15.51 -25.51
N GLY A 121 3.73 -16.64 -25.18
CA GLY A 121 4.40 -17.79 -24.55
C GLY A 121 4.66 -17.64 -23.05
N HIS A 122 4.15 -16.59 -22.38
CA HIS A 122 4.20 -16.50 -20.92
C HIS A 122 3.41 -17.63 -20.26
N ARG A 123 3.91 -18.14 -19.15
CA ARG A 123 3.33 -19.30 -18.45
C ARG A 123 3.13 -19.05 -16.95
N TRP A 124 2.14 -19.70 -16.40
CA TRP A 124 1.99 -19.87 -14.96
C TRP A 124 3.11 -20.74 -14.38
N SER A 125 3.26 -20.74 -13.07
CA SER A 125 4.32 -21.49 -12.37
C SER A 125 4.23 -23.01 -12.51
N ASP A 126 3.11 -23.55 -12.94
CA ASP A 126 2.91 -24.96 -13.29
C ASP A 126 3.15 -25.27 -14.77
N GLY A 127 3.55 -24.28 -15.56
CA GLY A 127 3.85 -24.40 -16.96
C GLY A 127 2.66 -24.21 -17.92
N HIS A 128 1.43 -24.02 -17.42
CA HIS A 128 0.28 -23.75 -18.27
C HIS A 128 0.39 -22.33 -18.89
N PRO A 129 -0.01 -22.10 -20.17
CA PRO A 129 0.02 -20.79 -20.79
C PRO A 129 -0.79 -19.75 -20.01
N PHE A 130 -0.24 -18.52 -19.89
CA PHE A 130 -0.94 -17.35 -19.39
C PHE A 130 -1.43 -16.52 -20.58
N THR A 131 -2.74 -16.42 -20.74
CA THR A 131 -3.39 -15.81 -21.92
C THR A 131 -4.56 -14.92 -21.55
N SER A 132 -5.19 -14.30 -22.56
CA SER A 132 -6.42 -13.53 -22.38
C SER A 132 -7.58 -14.35 -21.81
N GLU A 133 -7.54 -15.69 -21.91
CA GLU A 133 -8.53 -16.58 -21.30
C GLU A 133 -8.54 -16.49 -19.77
N ASP A 134 -7.40 -16.21 -19.12
CA ASP A 134 -7.30 -16.03 -17.68
C ASP A 134 -8.03 -14.74 -17.21
N PHE A 135 -8.04 -13.71 -18.07
CA PHE A 135 -8.81 -12.47 -17.86
C PHE A 135 -10.29 -12.66 -18.18
N ARG A 136 -10.62 -13.38 -19.29
CA ARG A 136 -12.01 -13.69 -19.65
C ARG A 136 -12.68 -14.49 -18.54
N TYR A 137 -12.04 -15.56 -18.06
CA TYR A 137 -12.54 -16.37 -16.97
C TYR A 137 -12.81 -15.54 -15.72
N TRP A 138 -11.84 -14.69 -15.33
CA TRP A 138 -12.05 -13.80 -14.19
C TRP A 138 -13.23 -12.85 -14.42
N TRP A 139 -13.32 -12.22 -15.58
CA TRP A 139 -14.35 -11.23 -15.87
C TRP A 139 -15.74 -11.84 -15.96
N GLU A 140 -15.91 -12.89 -16.77
CA GLU A 140 -17.20 -13.48 -17.06
C GLU A 140 -17.68 -14.47 -16.00
N ASP A 141 -16.76 -15.34 -15.52
CA ASP A 141 -17.13 -16.49 -14.70
C ASP A 141 -16.89 -16.26 -13.20
N VAL A 142 -16.09 -15.24 -12.80
CA VAL A 142 -15.80 -14.93 -11.39
C VAL A 142 -16.38 -13.58 -10.99
N ALA A 143 -15.94 -12.48 -11.61
CA ALA A 143 -16.28 -11.13 -11.17
C ALA A 143 -17.75 -10.75 -11.42
N ASN A 144 -18.33 -11.24 -12.51
CA ASN A 144 -19.75 -11.05 -12.86
C ASN A 144 -20.65 -12.25 -12.47
N ASN A 145 -20.14 -13.19 -11.70
CA ASN A 145 -20.91 -14.31 -11.19
C ASN A 145 -21.47 -13.98 -9.79
N GLU A 146 -22.79 -13.91 -9.64
CA GLU A 146 -23.46 -13.52 -8.40
C GLU A 146 -23.16 -14.49 -7.21
N LEU A 147 -22.86 -15.76 -7.49
CA LEU A 147 -22.52 -16.74 -6.46
C LEU A 147 -21.08 -16.60 -5.96
N LEU A 148 -20.14 -16.20 -6.83
CA LEU A 148 -18.73 -16.00 -6.49
C LEU A 148 -18.45 -14.58 -6.01
N SER A 149 -19.10 -13.60 -6.61
CA SER A 149 -18.92 -12.17 -6.37
C SER A 149 -20.27 -11.46 -6.20
N PRO A 150 -20.95 -11.62 -5.05
CA PRO A 150 -22.31 -11.05 -4.82
C PRO A 150 -22.35 -9.52 -4.97
N SER A 151 -21.23 -8.82 -4.74
CA SER A 151 -21.09 -7.37 -4.91
C SER A 151 -20.70 -6.97 -6.34
N GLY A 152 -20.52 -7.94 -7.23
CA GLY A 152 -20.04 -7.74 -8.60
C GLY A 152 -18.54 -7.39 -8.66
N PRO A 153 -18.06 -6.90 -9.83
CA PRO A 153 -16.68 -6.51 -10.04
C PRO A 153 -16.23 -5.39 -9.10
N VAL A 154 -14.92 -5.36 -8.79
CA VAL A 154 -14.26 -4.41 -7.89
C VAL A 154 -14.51 -2.95 -8.28
N ASP A 155 -14.64 -2.07 -7.28
CA ASP A 155 -15.12 -0.68 -7.47
C ASP A 155 -14.23 0.17 -8.37
N PHE A 156 -12.89 -0.02 -8.37
CA PHE A 156 -12.00 0.77 -9.24
C PHE A 156 -12.29 0.59 -10.74
N LEU A 157 -13.04 -0.45 -11.13
CA LEU A 157 -13.53 -0.64 -12.49
C LEU A 157 -14.81 0.16 -12.79
N ARG A 158 -15.44 0.78 -11.80
CA ARG A 158 -16.65 1.57 -11.98
C ARG A 158 -16.30 3.04 -12.18
N VAL A 159 -16.83 3.61 -13.26
CA VAL A 159 -16.81 5.05 -13.50
C VAL A 159 -18.25 5.52 -13.60
N ASP A 160 -18.68 6.45 -12.76
CA ASP A 160 -20.09 6.85 -12.58
C ASP A 160 -21.02 5.65 -12.36
N GLY A 161 -20.59 4.68 -11.56
CA GLY A 161 -21.33 3.45 -11.27
C GLY A 161 -21.40 2.44 -12.44
N LYS A 162 -20.75 2.72 -13.58
CA LYS A 162 -20.79 1.89 -14.80
C LYS A 162 -19.47 1.12 -14.96
N LEU A 163 -19.61 -0.16 -15.28
CA LEU A 163 -18.51 -1.04 -15.62
C LEU A 163 -17.98 -0.77 -17.04
N PRO A 164 -16.73 -1.16 -17.35
CA PRO A 164 -16.19 -1.10 -18.70
C PRO A 164 -16.83 -2.14 -19.62
N THR A 165 -16.69 -1.92 -20.91
CA THR A 165 -16.74 -3.00 -21.89
C THR A 165 -15.39 -3.69 -21.90
N VAL A 166 -15.37 -5.01 -21.74
CA VAL A 166 -14.13 -5.81 -21.78
C VAL A 166 -14.19 -6.72 -23.00
N SER A 167 -13.09 -6.81 -23.75
CA SER A 167 -13.00 -7.68 -24.93
C SER A 167 -11.63 -8.36 -25.01
N PHE A 168 -11.60 -9.51 -25.68
CA PHE A 168 -10.48 -10.44 -25.78
C PHE A 168 -10.27 -10.80 -27.26
N PRO A 169 -9.67 -9.88 -28.07
CA PRO A 169 -9.56 -10.04 -29.52
C PRO A 169 -8.74 -11.27 -29.95
N ASP A 170 -7.73 -11.61 -29.16
CA ASP A 170 -6.83 -12.75 -29.37
C ASP A 170 -6.23 -13.24 -28.04
N GLU A 171 -5.35 -14.27 -28.10
CA GLU A 171 -4.75 -14.89 -26.90
C GLU A 171 -3.86 -13.96 -26.08
N THR A 172 -3.39 -12.86 -26.65
CA THR A 172 -2.42 -11.94 -26.03
C THR A 172 -2.97 -10.54 -25.82
N THR A 173 -4.22 -10.26 -26.18
CA THR A 173 -4.79 -8.92 -26.12
C THR A 173 -6.03 -8.88 -25.24
N VAL A 174 -6.05 -7.94 -24.28
CA VAL A 174 -7.20 -7.65 -23.42
C VAL A 174 -7.49 -6.15 -23.47
N ILE A 175 -8.73 -5.77 -23.74
CA ILE A 175 -9.14 -4.38 -23.86
C ILE A 175 -10.20 -4.04 -22.80
N TYR A 176 -9.97 -2.97 -22.05
CA TYR A 176 -10.92 -2.36 -21.14
C TYR A 176 -11.31 -0.98 -21.69
N GLU A 177 -12.63 -0.72 -21.86
CA GLU A 177 -13.09 0.53 -22.44
C GLU A 177 -14.26 1.12 -21.63
N TRP A 178 -14.12 2.39 -21.21
CA TRP A 178 -15.12 3.18 -20.50
C TRP A 178 -15.63 4.34 -21.36
N LYS A 179 -16.82 4.87 -21.03
CA LYS A 179 -17.35 6.08 -21.66
C LYS A 179 -16.68 7.36 -21.20
N LYS A 180 -16.19 7.38 -19.95
CA LYS A 180 -15.43 8.46 -19.32
C LYS A 180 -14.05 7.97 -18.88
N PRO A 181 -13.09 8.86 -18.59
CA PRO A 181 -11.76 8.45 -18.09
C PRO A 181 -11.82 7.62 -16.80
N ASN A 182 -10.93 6.63 -16.70
CA ASN A 182 -10.61 5.92 -15.48
C ASN A 182 -9.11 6.08 -15.16
N PRO A 183 -8.67 7.24 -14.67
CA PRO A 183 -7.25 7.53 -14.48
C PRO A 183 -6.57 6.66 -13.41
N GLN A 184 -7.34 6.05 -12.50
CA GLN A 184 -6.83 5.17 -11.45
C GLN A 184 -6.63 3.71 -11.90
N PHE A 185 -7.03 3.33 -13.13
CA PHE A 185 -7.03 1.93 -13.57
C PHE A 185 -5.66 1.28 -13.48
N LEU A 186 -4.63 1.88 -14.07
CA LEU A 186 -3.27 1.32 -14.05
C LEU A 186 -2.66 1.35 -12.65
N GLN A 187 -2.86 2.43 -11.90
CA GLN A 187 -2.35 2.56 -10.54
C GLN A 187 -2.89 1.46 -9.62
N SER A 188 -4.19 1.17 -9.70
CA SER A 188 -4.81 0.15 -8.86
C SER A 188 -4.17 -1.23 -9.03
N MET A 189 -3.67 -1.54 -10.24
CA MET A 189 -2.97 -2.80 -10.52
C MET A 189 -1.54 -2.83 -9.97
N ALA A 190 -0.94 -1.68 -9.67
CA ALA A 190 0.43 -1.55 -9.16
C ALA A 190 0.51 -1.54 -7.62
N GLU A 191 -0.63 -1.56 -6.93
CA GLU A 191 -0.68 -1.50 -5.48
C GLU A 191 -0.05 -2.72 -4.79
N ALA A 192 0.32 -2.56 -3.51
CA ALA A 192 0.87 -3.64 -2.69
C ALA A 192 -0.08 -4.85 -2.61
N ARG A 193 -1.39 -4.60 -2.57
CA ARG A 193 -2.44 -5.60 -2.73
C ARG A 193 -3.15 -5.40 -4.06
N PRO A 194 -2.66 -6.00 -5.15
CA PRO A 194 -3.27 -5.83 -6.46
C PRO A 194 -4.66 -6.52 -6.52
N PRO A 195 -5.57 -6.02 -7.33
CA PRO A 195 -6.92 -6.58 -7.47
C PRO A 195 -6.94 -7.93 -8.21
N PHE A 196 -5.87 -8.31 -8.91
CA PHE A 196 -5.78 -9.52 -9.74
C PHE A 196 -6.98 -9.68 -10.69
N ILE A 197 -7.02 -8.89 -11.75
CA ILE A 197 -8.07 -8.95 -12.79
C ILE A 197 -7.90 -10.14 -13.76
N TYR A 198 -7.28 -11.20 -13.32
CA TYR A 198 -7.02 -12.47 -14.02
C TYR A 198 -6.93 -13.61 -13.01
N ARG A 199 -7.13 -14.84 -13.47
CA ARG A 199 -7.05 -16.05 -12.64
C ARG A 199 -6.47 -17.21 -13.46
N PRO A 200 -5.81 -18.19 -12.82
CA PRO A 200 -5.38 -19.41 -13.50
C PRO A 200 -6.63 -20.24 -13.88
N ALA A 201 -7.19 -19.94 -15.05
CA ALA A 201 -8.44 -20.51 -15.53
C ALA A 201 -8.41 -22.03 -15.58
N HIS A 202 -7.29 -22.61 -16.06
CA HIS A 202 -7.10 -24.07 -16.15
C HIS A 202 -7.17 -24.78 -14.78
N PHE A 203 -6.76 -24.11 -13.72
CA PHE A 203 -6.83 -24.65 -12.36
C PHE A 203 -8.24 -24.47 -11.75
N LEU A 204 -8.81 -23.26 -11.84
CA LEU A 204 -10.05 -22.93 -11.17
C LEU A 204 -11.32 -23.44 -11.87
N LYS A 205 -11.29 -23.68 -13.18
CA LYS A 205 -12.39 -24.29 -13.92
C LYS A 205 -12.77 -25.67 -13.35
N LYS A 206 -11.81 -26.43 -12.84
CA LYS A 206 -12.04 -27.71 -12.17
C LYS A 206 -12.90 -27.59 -10.89
N LEU A 207 -12.98 -26.39 -10.31
CA LEU A 207 -13.72 -26.07 -9.08
C LEU A 207 -15.00 -25.26 -9.36
N HIS A 208 -15.37 -25.07 -10.64
CA HIS A 208 -16.48 -24.22 -11.04
C HIS A 208 -17.59 -25.06 -11.69
N ALA A 209 -18.82 -24.97 -11.17
CA ALA A 209 -19.95 -25.77 -11.61
C ALA A 209 -20.32 -25.67 -13.11
N LYS A 210 -19.87 -24.63 -13.82
CA LYS A 210 -20.03 -24.50 -15.28
C LYS A 210 -19.13 -25.44 -16.08
N TYR A 211 -18.01 -25.89 -15.50
CA TYR A 211 -16.94 -26.57 -16.21
C TYR A 211 -16.59 -27.95 -15.64
N ALA A 212 -16.74 -28.12 -14.33
CA ALA A 212 -16.45 -29.38 -13.64
C ALA A 212 -17.61 -30.37 -13.80
N GLU A 213 -17.30 -31.66 -13.86
CA GLU A 213 -18.29 -32.72 -13.76
C GLU A 213 -18.88 -32.74 -12.33
N GLU A 214 -20.19 -32.91 -12.22
CA GLU A 214 -20.91 -32.78 -10.95
C GLU A 214 -20.41 -33.78 -9.87
N GLU A 215 -20.10 -35.00 -10.29
CA GLU A 215 -19.62 -36.06 -9.39
C GLU A 215 -18.24 -35.75 -8.83
N GLU A 216 -17.31 -35.28 -9.68
CA GLU A 216 -15.97 -34.85 -9.27
C GLU A 216 -16.03 -33.62 -8.33
N LEU A 217 -16.92 -32.67 -8.62
CA LEU A 217 -17.09 -31.50 -7.79
C LEU A 217 -17.63 -31.86 -6.41
N ILE A 218 -18.58 -32.79 -6.30
CA ILE A 218 -19.10 -33.29 -5.04
C ILE A 218 -18.00 -33.97 -4.20
N GLU A 219 -17.13 -34.77 -4.83
CA GLU A 219 -16.00 -35.41 -4.14
C GLU A 219 -15.04 -34.34 -3.57
N MET A 220 -14.67 -33.36 -4.38
CA MET A 220 -13.81 -32.24 -3.94
C MET A 220 -14.44 -31.43 -2.79
N LEU A 221 -15.76 -31.22 -2.79
CA LEU A 221 -16.47 -30.55 -1.69
C LEU A 221 -16.37 -31.36 -0.39
N TYR A 222 -16.52 -32.68 -0.48
CA TYR A 222 -16.40 -33.57 0.67
C TYR A 222 -14.99 -33.57 1.25
N GLU A 223 -13.97 -33.74 0.41
CA GLU A 223 -12.56 -33.69 0.82
C GLU A 223 -12.16 -32.33 1.45
N ALA A 224 -12.58 -31.23 0.82
CA ALA A 224 -12.32 -29.88 1.32
C ALA A 224 -13.16 -29.50 2.55
N ARG A 225 -14.17 -30.32 2.94
CA ARG A 225 -15.11 -30.06 4.03
C ARG A 225 -15.83 -28.72 3.89
N VAL A 226 -16.24 -28.38 2.68
CA VAL A 226 -17.03 -27.18 2.38
C VAL A 226 -18.41 -27.55 1.85
N ARG A 227 -19.41 -26.67 2.00
CA ARG A 227 -20.80 -26.96 1.72
C ARG A 227 -21.27 -26.65 0.29
N SER A 228 -20.47 -25.91 -0.46
CA SER A 228 -20.85 -25.43 -1.79
C SER A 228 -19.64 -25.17 -2.67
N TRP A 229 -19.83 -25.28 -3.98
CA TRP A 229 -18.76 -25.02 -4.93
C TRP A 229 -18.26 -23.55 -4.91
N PRO A 230 -19.09 -22.51 -4.69
CA PRO A 230 -18.56 -21.17 -4.54
C PRO A 230 -17.64 -21.01 -3.32
N ALA A 231 -17.96 -21.70 -2.23
CA ALA A 231 -17.09 -21.69 -1.04
C ALA A 231 -15.76 -22.40 -1.31
N LEU A 232 -15.76 -23.52 -2.07
CA LEU A 232 -14.55 -24.23 -2.50
C LEU A 232 -13.71 -23.35 -3.43
N HIS A 233 -14.34 -22.80 -4.46
CA HIS A 233 -13.69 -21.93 -5.44
C HIS A 233 -13.05 -20.71 -4.75
N ASN A 234 -13.82 -19.94 -3.96
CA ASN A 234 -13.31 -18.74 -3.28
C ASN A 234 -12.22 -19.04 -2.24
N ARG A 235 -12.26 -20.22 -1.60
CA ARG A 235 -11.19 -20.67 -0.72
C ARG A 235 -9.90 -20.96 -1.48
N SER A 236 -10.00 -21.54 -2.68
CA SER A 236 -8.88 -21.92 -3.54
C SER A 236 -8.35 -20.74 -4.37
N ASP A 237 -9.21 -19.76 -4.72
CA ASP A 237 -8.93 -18.57 -5.52
C ASP A 237 -8.45 -17.39 -4.66
N ASN A 238 -7.40 -17.53 -3.89
CA ASN A 238 -6.88 -16.38 -3.15
C ASN A 238 -5.40 -16.14 -3.44
N MET A 239 -5.12 -15.58 -4.63
CA MET A 239 -3.76 -15.25 -5.10
C MET A 239 -3.00 -14.31 -4.15
N TYR A 240 -3.71 -13.39 -3.45
CA TYR A 240 -3.07 -12.48 -2.49
C TYR A 240 -2.73 -13.17 -1.17
N LYS A 241 -3.54 -14.10 -0.70
CA LYS A 241 -3.33 -14.80 0.57
C LYS A 241 -2.06 -15.65 0.54
N PHE A 242 -1.78 -16.25 -0.62
CA PHE A 242 -0.56 -16.97 -0.95
C PHE A 242 -0.22 -18.11 0.03
N ASP A 243 -1.25 -18.80 0.52
CA ASP A 243 -1.16 -19.90 1.46
C ASP A 243 -1.60 -21.26 0.87
N ASN A 244 -1.92 -21.29 -0.41
CA ASN A 244 -2.24 -22.49 -1.19
C ASN A 244 -1.07 -22.83 -2.14
N PRO A 245 -0.26 -23.87 -1.86
CA PRO A 245 0.87 -24.24 -2.70
C PRO A 245 0.46 -24.82 -4.07
N ASP A 246 -0.79 -25.28 -4.20
CA ASP A 246 -1.30 -25.87 -5.43
C ASP A 246 -1.84 -24.79 -6.41
N LEU A 247 -2.08 -23.56 -5.94
CA LEU A 247 -2.56 -22.46 -6.77
C LEU A 247 -1.40 -21.88 -7.63
N PRO A 248 -1.47 -21.97 -8.97
CA PRO A 248 -0.45 -21.41 -9.85
C PRO A 248 -0.26 -19.89 -9.65
N THR A 249 0.96 -19.42 -9.80
CA THR A 249 1.32 -18.02 -9.58
C THR A 249 2.23 -17.49 -10.70
N LEU A 250 2.24 -16.14 -10.87
CA LEU A 250 3.20 -15.43 -11.71
C LEU A 250 4.29 -14.73 -10.86
N GLN A 251 4.30 -14.95 -9.54
CA GLN A 251 5.29 -14.36 -8.64
C GLN A 251 6.67 -14.99 -8.84
N PRO A 252 7.78 -14.29 -8.47
CA PRO A 252 9.14 -14.82 -8.62
C PRO A 252 9.42 -16.07 -7.78
N TRP A 253 8.68 -16.26 -6.68
CA TRP A 253 8.77 -17.44 -5.83
C TRP A 253 7.40 -18.07 -5.65
N MET A 254 7.37 -19.40 -5.58
CA MET A 254 6.19 -20.24 -5.36
C MET A 254 6.24 -20.80 -3.94
N LEU A 255 5.08 -20.92 -3.28
CA LEU A 255 4.99 -21.58 -1.98
C LEU A 255 5.24 -23.09 -2.15
N ALA A 256 6.23 -23.62 -1.43
CA ALA A 256 6.55 -25.05 -1.41
C ALA A 256 6.04 -25.76 -0.13
N THR A 257 5.73 -25.02 0.91
CA THR A 257 5.28 -25.61 2.19
C THR A 257 3.78 -25.90 2.17
N LYS A 258 3.43 -27.17 2.40
CA LYS A 258 2.06 -27.59 2.73
C LYS A 258 1.83 -27.44 4.25
N ASP A 259 0.65 -26.94 4.64
CA ASP A 259 0.23 -26.80 6.06
C ASP A 259 1.21 -26.01 6.97
N GLY A 260 1.84 -24.96 6.44
CA GLY A 260 2.79 -24.11 7.17
C GLY A 260 2.13 -23.37 8.36
N LYS A 261 2.71 -23.51 9.57
CA LYS A 261 2.26 -22.81 10.80
C LYS A 261 3.32 -21.91 11.39
N SER A 262 4.57 -22.34 11.41
CA SER A 262 5.69 -21.63 12.02
C SER A 262 6.78 -21.25 11.01
N ARG A 263 6.81 -21.91 9.85
CA ARG A 263 7.84 -21.75 8.81
C ARG A 263 7.20 -21.97 7.44
N PHE A 264 7.52 -21.10 6.49
CA PHE A 264 7.14 -21.22 5.09
C PHE A 264 8.40 -21.19 4.23
N LEU A 265 8.46 -22.10 3.26
CA LEU A 265 9.50 -22.13 2.22
C LEU A 265 8.86 -21.74 0.89
N PHE A 266 9.56 -20.87 0.17
CA PHE A 266 9.23 -20.49 -1.18
C PHE A 266 10.43 -20.80 -2.08
N VAL A 267 10.18 -21.41 -3.22
CA VAL A 267 11.20 -21.75 -4.21
C VAL A 267 11.03 -20.91 -5.47
N ARG A 268 12.13 -20.65 -6.16
CA ARG A 268 12.09 -19.86 -7.39
C ARG A 268 11.13 -20.45 -8.43
N ASN A 269 10.36 -19.57 -9.08
CA ASN A 269 9.45 -19.94 -10.13
C ASN A 269 10.22 -20.23 -11.43
N PRO A 270 10.17 -21.46 -12.00
CA PRO A 270 10.91 -21.80 -13.22
C PRO A 270 10.38 -21.09 -14.46
N PHE A 271 9.17 -20.52 -14.44
CA PHE A 271 8.53 -19.81 -15.54
C PHE A 271 8.48 -18.29 -15.34
N TYR A 272 9.26 -17.75 -14.38
CA TYR A 272 9.27 -16.32 -14.14
C TYR A 272 9.83 -15.54 -15.33
N HIS A 273 9.13 -14.49 -15.77
CA HIS A 273 9.30 -13.83 -17.07
C HIS A 273 10.47 -12.85 -17.17
N ARG A 274 11.25 -12.65 -16.11
CA ARG A 274 12.36 -11.69 -16.08
C ARG A 274 13.71 -12.35 -16.24
N VAL A 275 14.57 -11.68 -17.02
CA VAL A 275 15.98 -12.05 -17.20
C VAL A 275 16.86 -10.81 -17.07
N ASP A 276 18.11 -10.98 -16.66
CA ASP A 276 19.09 -9.91 -16.79
C ASP A 276 19.66 -9.84 -18.23
N THR A 277 20.48 -8.83 -18.52
CA THR A 277 21.12 -8.67 -19.85
C THR A 277 22.12 -9.76 -20.17
N ASN A 278 22.57 -10.56 -19.19
CA ASN A 278 23.44 -11.72 -19.40
C ASN A 278 22.66 -13.02 -19.68
N GLY A 279 21.32 -12.96 -19.75
CA GLY A 279 20.46 -14.12 -19.99
C GLY A 279 20.19 -14.97 -18.76
N VAL A 280 20.52 -14.51 -17.56
CA VAL A 280 20.21 -15.20 -16.30
C VAL A 280 18.77 -14.91 -15.89
N GLN A 281 17.96 -15.98 -15.75
CA GLN A 281 16.58 -15.85 -15.28
C GLN A 281 16.55 -15.44 -13.80
N LEU A 282 15.76 -14.40 -13.47
CA LEU A 282 15.46 -14.00 -12.09
C LEU A 282 14.38 -14.92 -11.46
N PRO A 283 14.24 -14.95 -10.14
CA PRO A 283 15.04 -14.28 -9.13
C PRO A 283 16.44 -14.90 -9.01
N TYR A 284 17.41 -14.14 -8.50
CA TYR A 284 18.73 -14.72 -8.19
C TYR A 284 18.68 -15.66 -6.99
N VAL A 285 17.94 -15.29 -5.93
CA VAL A 285 17.78 -16.14 -4.74
C VAL A 285 16.89 -17.34 -5.06
N ASP A 286 17.38 -18.55 -4.77
CA ASP A 286 16.66 -19.78 -5.05
C ASP A 286 15.50 -20.04 -4.08
N VAL A 287 15.72 -19.77 -2.80
CA VAL A 287 14.76 -20.08 -1.72
C VAL A 287 14.56 -18.87 -0.81
N VAL A 288 13.32 -18.60 -0.46
CA VAL A 288 12.97 -17.69 0.65
C VAL A 288 12.41 -18.50 1.80
N GLU A 289 13.02 -18.33 2.98
CA GLU A 289 12.53 -18.90 4.22
C GLU A 289 11.90 -17.81 5.08
N MET A 290 10.61 -17.96 5.36
CA MET A 290 9.85 -17.06 6.20
C MET A 290 9.46 -17.75 7.51
N GLN A 291 9.96 -17.25 8.64
CA GLN A 291 9.63 -17.76 9.97
C GLN A 291 8.53 -16.93 10.62
N VAL A 292 7.59 -17.60 11.29
CA VAL A 292 6.57 -16.95 12.13
C VAL A 292 7.09 -16.89 13.55
N VAL A 293 7.29 -15.68 14.08
CA VAL A 293 7.86 -15.44 15.42
C VAL A 293 6.98 -14.49 16.22
N ALA A 294 7.07 -14.55 17.55
CA ALA A 294 6.36 -13.58 18.39
C ALA A 294 6.90 -12.15 18.13
N PRO A 295 6.02 -11.12 18.12
CA PRO A 295 6.42 -9.75 17.79
C PRO A 295 7.64 -9.24 18.56
N GLY A 296 7.70 -9.47 19.87
CA GLY A 296 8.81 -9.04 20.73
C GLY A 296 10.16 -9.74 20.47
N LEU A 297 10.19 -10.78 19.62
CA LEU A 297 11.42 -11.52 19.30
C LEU A 297 12.06 -11.08 17.99
N VAL A 298 11.40 -10.31 17.14
CA VAL A 298 11.89 -9.95 15.80
C VAL A 298 13.23 -9.21 15.91
N ALA A 299 13.29 -8.14 16.70
CA ALA A 299 14.52 -7.35 16.87
C ALA A 299 15.68 -8.18 17.48
N ALA A 300 15.40 -9.01 18.49
CA ALA A 300 16.42 -9.86 19.12
C ALA A 300 16.98 -10.90 18.15
N LYS A 301 16.12 -11.54 17.35
CA LYS A 301 16.54 -12.52 16.34
C LYS A 301 17.27 -11.88 15.17
N ALA A 302 16.85 -10.69 14.73
CA ALA A 302 17.56 -9.91 13.73
C ALA A 302 18.95 -9.51 14.22
N ASN A 303 19.06 -9.03 15.47
CA ASN A 303 20.34 -8.73 16.14
C ASN A 303 21.28 -9.95 16.21
N ALA A 304 20.73 -11.15 16.32
CA ALA A 304 21.50 -12.40 16.34
C ALA A 304 21.83 -12.95 14.92
N GLY A 305 21.59 -12.19 13.84
CA GLY A 305 21.91 -12.60 12.46
C GLY A 305 21.03 -13.73 11.93
N GLN A 306 19.81 -13.91 12.48
CA GLN A 306 18.89 -14.97 12.03
C GLN A 306 18.03 -14.55 10.84
N VAL A 307 18.26 -13.38 10.25
CA VAL A 307 17.62 -12.87 9.04
C VAL A 307 18.65 -12.36 8.07
N ASP A 308 18.30 -12.36 6.79
CA ASP A 308 19.10 -11.76 5.72
C ASP A 308 18.50 -10.45 5.22
N LEU A 309 17.16 -10.30 5.31
CA LEU A 309 16.44 -9.07 4.99
C LEU A 309 15.23 -8.92 5.92
N GLN A 310 15.19 -7.85 6.71
CA GLN A 310 14.11 -7.60 7.67
C GLN A 310 13.83 -6.11 7.87
N ALA A 311 12.57 -5.72 7.81
CA ALA A 311 12.09 -4.40 8.23
C ALA A 311 10.78 -4.52 9.01
N ARG A 312 9.84 -5.37 8.53
CA ARG A 312 8.55 -5.56 9.17
C ARG A 312 8.71 -6.11 10.59
N GLY A 313 8.04 -5.46 11.55
CA GLY A 313 8.14 -5.82 12.97
C GLY A 313 9.40 -5.29 13.67
N LEU A 314 10.17 -4.41 13.00
CA LEU A 314 11.20 -3.58 13.60
C LEU A 314 10.67 -2.15 13.74
N ASP A 315 10.84 -1.55 14.90
CA ASP A 315 10.53 -0.16 15.21
C ASP A 315 11.83 0.64 15.35
N PHE A 316 11.74 1.98 15.26
CA PHE A 316 12.93 2.83 15.41
C PHE A 316 13.66 2.65 16.77
N LYS A 317 12.92 2.36 17.85
CA LYS A 317 13.51 2.06 19.17
C LYS A 317 14.50 0.88 19.16
N ASP A 318 14.35 -0.03 18.18
CA ASP A 318 15.21 -1.21 18.05
C ASP A 318 16.57 -0.87 17.40
N THR A 319 16.72 0.33 16.83
CA THR A 319 17.91 0.75 16.08
C THR A 319 19.19 0.62 16.91
N ALA A 320 19.16 0.98 18.19
CA ALA A 320 20.35 0.93 19.05
C ALA A 320 20.87 -0.51 19.25
N ILE A 321 19.97 -1.47 19.50
CA ILE A 321 20.36 -2.88 19.63
C ILE A 321 20.81 -3.47 18.30
N LEU A 322 20.12 -3.12 17.19
CA LEU A 322 20.48 -3.58 15.85
C LEU A 322 21.84 -3.04 15.43
N LYS A 323 22.13 -1.75 15.64
CA LYS A 323 23.43 -1.15 15.35
C LYS A 323 24.56 -1.79 16.17
N LYS A 324 24.29 -2.14 17.43
CA LYS A 324 25.28 -2.84 18.27
C LYS A 324 25.55 -4.26 17.75
N GLY A 325 24.56 -4.94 17.18
CA GLY A 325 24.67 -6.29 16.66
C GLY A 325 25.46 -6.39 15.36
N GLU A 326 25.58 -5.31 14.57
CA GLU A 326 26.31 -5.29 13.29
C GLU A 326 27.76 -5.82 13.43
N ALA A 327 28.40 -5.54 14.54
CA ALA A 327 29.79 -5.98 14.80
C ALA A 327 29.95 -7.51 14.94
N ASN A 328 28.86 -8.22 15.26
CA ASN A 328 28.93 -9.64 15.63
C ASN A 328 28.12 -10.55 14.67
N SER A 329 27.28 -10.01 13.80
CA SER A 329 26.27 -10.79 13.08
C SER A 329 26.21 -10.54 11.58
N ASP A 330 27.25 -9.94 10.99
CA ASP A 330 27.46 -9.73 9.55
C ASP A 330 26.23 -9.18 8.79
N TYR A 331 25.65 -8.10 9.31
CA TYR A 331 24.60 -7.34 8.65
C TYR A 331 24.80 -5.84 8.83
N THR A 332 24.10 -5.05 8.05
CA THR A 332 23.99 -3.60 8.17
C THR A 332 22.53 -3.22 8.45
N THR A 333 22.33 -2.27 9.37
CA THR A 333 21.03 -1.65 9.62
C THR A 333 20.94 -0.33 8.87
N HIS A 334 20.16 -0.30 7.80
CA HIS A 334 19.80 0.92 7.09
C HIS A 334 18.64 1.63 7.78
N LEU A 335 18.52 2.93 7.59
CA LEU A 335 17.38 3.72 8.05
C LEU A 335 16.67 4.30 6.82
N TRP A 336 15.62 3.63 6.37
CA TRP A 336 14.81 4.11 5.26
C TRP A 336 13.78 5.12 5.76
N GLY A 337 13.43 6.13 4.94
CA GLY A 337 12.35 7.03 5.28
C GLY A 337 10.98 6.34 5.22
N ASN A 338 10.07 6.65 6.15
CA ASN A 338 8.70 6.16 6.06
C ASN A 338 7.92 6.96 5.01
N GLY A 339 7.15 6.27 4.16
CA GLY A 339 6.39 6.85 3.05
C GLY A 339 5.00 7.40 3.41
N THR A 340 4.59 7.36 4.69
CA THR A 340 3.31 7.94 5.12
C THR A 340 3.41 9.47 5.27
N ALA A 341 2.31 10.18 5.04
CA ALA A 341 2.24 11.64 5.16
C ALA A 341 2.55 12.16 6.58
N SER A 342 2.35 11.34 7.60
CA SER A 342 2.81 11.58 8.97
C SER A 342 2.94 10.26 9.72
N GLN A 343 4.00 10.12 10.53
CA GLN A 343 4.22 8.93 11.35
C GLN A 343 3.20 8.81 12.49
N ILE A 344 2.80 9.94 13.05
CA ILE A 344 1.77 10.05 14.07
C ILE A 344 0.86 11.21 13.68
N ALA A 345 -0.45 10.99 13.63
CA ALA A 345 -1.45 12.02 13.39
C ALA A 345 -2.58 11.92 14.42
N ILE A 346 -3.09 13.08 14.85
CA ILE A 346 -4.26 13.21 15.72
C ILE A 346 -5.43 13.65 14.86
N TYR A 347 -6.52 12.90 14.90
CA TYR A 347 -7.76 13.15 14.19
C TYR A 347 -8.85 13.54 15.15
N PHE A 348 -9.45 14.71 14.98
CA PHE A 348 -10.70 15.08 15.63
C PHE A 348 -11.87 14.56 14.81
N ASN A 349 -12.80 13.86 15.45
CA ASN A 349 -13.99 13.34 14.78
C ASN A 349 -15.02 14.46 14.58
N LEU A 350 -15.06 15.04 13.38
CA LEU A 350 -15.99 16.12 13.01
C LEU A 350 -17.45 15.64 12.92
N ASN A 351 -17.69 14.34 13.12
CA ASN A 351 -19.01 13.71 13.22
C ASN A 351 -19.29 13.20 14.65
N TYR A 352 -18.60 13.74 15.67
CA TYR A 352 -18.78 13.34 17.07
C TYR A 352 -20.23 13.56 17.53
N ASN A 353 -20.78 12.65 18.33
CA ASN A 353 -22.18 12.67 18.73
C ASN A 353 -22.56 13.82 19.70
N ASP A 354 -21.60 14.38 20.44
CA ASP A 354 -21.82 15.54 21.30
C ASP A 354 -21.75 16.85 20.50
N ASP A 355 -22.88 17.56 20.42
CA ASP A 355 -23.02 18.76 19.59
C ASP A 355 -22.09 19.91 20.03
N GLY A 356 -21.92 20.12 21.35
CA GLY A 356 -21.05 21.17 21.88
C GLY A 356 -19.58 20.93 21.45
N TRP A 357 -19.10 19.71 21.66
CA TRP A 357 -17.76 19.33 21.23
C TRP A 357 -17.63 19.28 19.72
N ARG A 358 -18.62 18.74 19.00
CA ARG A 358 -18.61 18.69 17.55
C ARG A 358 -18.46 20.09 16.94
N ASN A 359 -19.25 21.06 17.39
CA ASN A 359 -19.17 22.43 16.91
C ASN A 359 -17.81 23.07 17.24
N THR A 360 -17.28 22.84 18.42
CA THR A 360 -15.96 23.33 18.84
C THR A 360 -14.85 22.72 17.96
N MET A 361 -14.88 21.41 17.68
CA MET A 361 -13.90 20.72 16.83
C MET A 361 -14.02 21.10 15.34
N ARG A 362 -15.20 21.48 14.87
CA ARG A 362 -15.44 21.98 13.51
C ARG A 362 -14.89 23.39 13.29
N ASP A 363 -14.72 24.18 14.33
CA ASP A 363 -14.00 25.45 14.23
C ASP A 363 -12.51 25.17 13.94
N VAL A 364 -12.03 25.69 12.83
CA VAL A 364 -10.65 25.46 12.38
C VAL A 364 -9.63 26.06 13.37
N ARG A 365 -9.99 27.13 14.08
CA ARG A 365 -9.11 27.80 15.05
C ARG A 365 -8.70 26.85 16.18
N LEU A 366 -9.60 25.97 16.65
CA LEU A 366 -9.24 24.94 17.63
C LEU A 366 -8.13 24.03 17.09
N ARG A 367 -8.31 23.47 15.89
CA ARG A 367 -7.37 22.52 15.32
C ARG A 367 -6.00 23.16 15.04
N ARG A 368 -6.00 24.42 14.56
CA ARG A 368 -4.79 25.23 14.38
C ARG A 368 -4.09 25.51 15.71
N ALA A 369 -4.83 25.95 16.73
CA ALA A 369 -4.30 26.24 18.06
C ALA A 369 -3.65 24.99 18.68
N LEU A 370 -4.34 23.86 18.68
CA LEU A 370 -3.82 22.63 19.24
C LEU A 370 -2.62 22.08 18.44
N SER A 371 -2.54 22.35 17.15
CA SER A 371 -1.38 22.02 16.34
C SER A 371 -0.16 22.88 16.68
N LEU A 372 -0.35 24.22 16.80
CA LEU A 372 0.70 25.16 17.19
C LEU A 372 1.21 24.92 18.61
N ALA A 373 0.35 24.42 19.51
CA ALA A 373 0.73 24.09 20.87
C ALA A 373 1.64 22.87 20.99
N ILE A 374 1.87 22.07 19.94
CA ILE A 374 2.70 20.85 19.99
C ILE A 374 4.16 21.16 19.71
N ASN A 375 5.04 20.89 20.68
CA ASN A 375 6.49 20.99 20.51
C ASN A 375 7.05 19.76 19.80
N ARG A 376 6.90 19.72 18.45
CA ARG A 376 7.35 18.62 17.58
C ARG A 376 8.85 18.35 17.68
N LYS A 377 9.65 19.40 17.93
CA LYS A 377 11.10 19.28 18.09
C LYS A 377 11.50 18.43 19.30
N ILE A 378 10.79 18.61 20.44
CA ILE A 378 11.01 17.78 21.62
C ILE A 378 10.62 16.33 21.33
N ILE A 379 9.46 16.11 20.68
CA ILE A 379 8.98 14.77 20.30
C ILE A 379 10.00 14.09 19.37
N ASN A 380 10.44 14.78 18.31
CA ASN A 380 11.45 14.24 17.38
C ASN A 380 12.76 13.88 18.08
N LYS A 381 13.27 14.79 18.92
CA LYS A 381 14.50 14.55 19.66
C LYS A 381 14.38 13.37 20.64
N SER A 382 13.25 13.25 21.33
CA SER A 382 13.02 12.21 22.33
C SER A 382 12.77 10.84 21.73
N LEU A 383 12.03 10.75 20.61
CA LEU A 383 11.61 9.48 20.03
C LEU A 383 12.45 9.02 18.84
N TYR A 384 13.01 9.98 18.07
CA TYR A 384 13.74 9.71 16.82
C TYR A 384 15.13 10.32 16.77
N PHE A 385 15.67 10.81 17.91
CA PHE A 385 17.00 11.44 18.01
C PHE A 385 17.20 12.61 17.02
N GLY A 386 16.11 13.27 16.61
CA GLY A 386 16.14 14.36 15.63
C GLY A 386 16.22 13.90 14.16
N LEU A 387 16.08 12.60 13.89
CA LEU A 387 16.22 12.05 12.53
C LEU A 387 14.95 12.10 11.69
N ALA A 388 13.78 12.27 12.31
CA ALA A 388 12.53 12.54 11.59
C ALA A 388 12.46 14.02 11.18
N LYS A 389 11.40 14.39 10.44
CA LYS A 389 11.11 15.79 10.08
C LYS A 389 9.88 16.28 10.82
N GLU A 390 10.00 17.43 11.51
CA GLU A 390 8.84 18.09 12.13
C GLU A 390 7.94 18.69 11.05
N GLY A 391 6.62 18.52 11.19
CA GLY A 391 5.67 19.11 10.23
C GLY A 391 4.24 18.68 10.47
N GLY A 392 3.33 19.37 9.78
CA GLY A 392 1.93 18.98 9.66
C GLY A 392 1.75 17.74 8.79
N MET A 393 0.52 17.27 8.67
CA MET A 393 0.20 16.18 7.74
C MET A 393 0.12 16.71 6.32
N THR A 394 1.09 16.33 5.50
CA THR A 394 1.18 16.70 4.08
C THR A 394 1.94 15.64 3.28
N VAL A 395 1.97 15.79 1.96
CA VAL A 395 2.77 14.93 1.08
C VAL A 395 4.27 15.13 1.31
N LEU A 396 5.07 14.12 0.95
CA LEU A 396 6.52 14.09 1.16
C LEU A 396 7.29 14.75 -0.02
N PRO A 397 8.56 15.15 0.18
CA PRO A 397 9.37 15.90 -0.81
C PRO A 397 9.49 15.25 -2.20
N ILE A 398 9.34 13.94 -2.30
CA ILE A 398 9.36 13.19 -3.57
C ILE A 398 8.09 13.45 -4.41
N SER A 399 6.96 13.81 -3.78
CA SER A 399 5.73 14.12 -4.50
C SER A 399 5.85 15.47 -5.23
N PRO A 400 5.36 15.59 -6.48
CA PRO A 400 5.33 16.87 -7.20
C PRO A 400 4.43 17.92 -6.53
N PHE A 401 3.58 17.51 -5.58
CA PHE A 401 2.67 18.39 -4.84
C PHE A 401 3.25 18.89 -3.51
N TYR A 402 4.49 18.53 -3.21
CA TYR A 402 5.15 18.99 -1.99
C TYR A 402 5.42 20.50 -2.02
N ARG A 403 5.05 21.16 -0.93
CA ARG A 403 5.42 22.53 -0.62
C ARG A 403 5.87 22.60 0.84
N GLU A 404 7.02 23.21 1.06
CA GLU A 404 7.55 23.41 2.43
C GLU A 404 6.60 24.23 3.29
N GLU A 405 5.90 25.20 2.68
CA GLU A 405 4.90 26.02 3.35
C GLU A 405 3.76 25.18 3.93
N ASN A 406 3.28 24.17 3.19
CA ASN A 406 2.24 23.27 3.66
C ASN A 406 2.71 22.38 4.83
N ARG A 407 3.99 21.96 4.79
CA ARG A 407 4.57 21.19 5.90
C ARG A 407 4.65 22.00 7.18
N ARG A 408 4.96 23.29 7.07
CA ARG A 408 5.13 24.20 8.22
C ARG A 408 3.82 24.87 8.67
N MET A 409 2.81 24.92 7.80
CA MET A 409 1.55 25.60 8.07
C MET A 409 0.90 25.05 9.33
N TRP A 410 0.70 25.92 10.34
CA TRP A 410 0.16 25.58 11.66
C TRP A 410 0.94 24.48 12.42
N ALA A 411 2.20 24.23 12.07
CA ALA A 411 3.01 23.15 12.64
C ALA A 411 4.22 23.64 13.46
N ASP A 412 4.63 24.88 13.30
CA ASP A 412 5.67 25.51 14.13
C ASP A 412 5.15 25.70 15.56
N TYR A 413 6.00 25.46 16.56
CA TYR A 413 5.61 25.58 17.96
C TYR A 413 5.43 27.04 18.36
N ASP A 414 4.19 27.46 18.57
CA ASP A 414 3.81 28.81 19.00
C ASP A 414 2.63 28.76 19.97
N PRO A 415 2.89 28.53 21.27
CA PRO A 415 1.84 28.50 22.29
C PRO A 415 1.16 29.84 22.51
N GLN A 416 1.80 30.99 22.18
CA GLN A 416 1.16 32.28 22.26
C GLN A 416 0.07 32.41 21.21
N GLN A 417 0.39 32.18 19.95
CA GLN A 417 -0.59 32.19 18.87
C GLN A 417 -1.70 31.15 19.09
N ALA A 418 -1.37 30.00 19.70
CA ALA A 418 -2.37 29.01 20.09
C ALA A 418 -3.36 29.55 21.11
N ASN A 419 -2.88 30.27 22.15
CA ASN A 419 -3.76 30.94 23.12
C ASN A 419 -4.62 32.03 22.47
N ASP A 420 -4.02 32.87 21.60
CA ASP A 420 -4.76 33.93 20.91
C ASP A 420 -5.92 33.35 20.06
N LEU A 421 -5.70 32.26 19.34
CA LEU A 421 -6.75 31.58 18.57
C LEU A 421 -7.88 31.03 19.46
N LEU A 422 -7.53 30.46 20.63
CA LEU A 422 -8.53 29.96 21.59
C LEU A 422 -9.31 31.12 22.24
N ASP A 423 -8.66 32.24 22.52
CA ASP A 423 -9.30 33.45 23.03
C ASP A 423 -10.26 34.06 21.99
N ASP A 424 -9.87 34.09 20.70
CA ASP A 424 -10.71 34.52 19.58
C ASP A 424 -11.96 33.63 19.38
N MET A 425 -11.90 32.37 19.83
CA MET A 425 -13.08 31.49 19.89
C MET A 425 -14.00 31.78 21.07
N GLY A 426 -13.64 32.69 21.96
CA GLY A 426 -14.37 32.98 23.21
C GLY A 426 -14.10 31.98 24.33
N LEU A 427 -13.08 31.12 24.21
CA LEU A 427 -12.72 30.14 25.24
C LEU A 427 -11.78 30.76 26.30
N ILE A 428 -12.14 31.90 26.87
CA ILE A 428 -11.28 32.71 27.74
C ILE A 428 -11.36 32.22 29.19
N GLU A 429 -12.56 31.82 29.63
CA GLU A 429 -12.79 31.40 31.01
C GLU A 429 -12.06 30.10 31.32
N ARG A 430 -11.55 29.99 32.57
CA ARG A 430 -10.83 28.81 33.04
C ARG A 430 -11.39 28.30 34.35
N ASP A 431 -11.32 27.00 34.56
CA ASP A 431 -11.65 26.39 35.85
C ASP A 431 -10.55 26.65 36.91
N LYS A 432 -10.76 26.16 38.13
CA LYS A 432 -9.81 26.29 39.24
C LYS A 432 -8.45 25.66 39.00
N ASP A 433 -8.37 24.72 38.07
CA ASP A 433 -7.15 23.97 37.72
C ASP A 433 -6.45 24.58 36.49
N GLY A 434 -7.00 25.68 35.94
CA GLY A 434 -6.44 26.45 34.82
C GLY A 434 -6.87 25.98 33.46
N PHE A 435 -7.77 25.00 33.35
CA PHE A 435 -8.29 24.52 32.06
C PHE A 435 -9.41 25.43 31.56
N ARG A 436 -9.41 25.72 30.26
CA ARG A 436 -10.44 26.52 29.58
C ARG A 436 -11.81 25.86 29.67
N LEU A 437 -12.85 26.67 29.61
CA LEU A 437 -14.23 26.21 29.60
C LEU A 437 -14.84 26.37 28.21
N LEU A 438 -15.64 25.40 27.79
CA LEU A 438 -16.52 25.51 26.64
C LEU A 438 -17.64 26.53 26.93
N SER A 439 -18.33 26.96 25.86
CA SER A 439 -19.47 27.89 25.99
C SER A 439 -20.62 27.35 26.86
N ASP A 440 -20.70 26.05 27.07
CA ASP A 440 -21.68 25.39 27.95
C ASP A 440 -21.17 25.18 29.40
N GLY A 441 -19.98 25.71 29.72
CA GLY A 441 -19.36 25.64 31.04
C GLY A 441 -18.59 24.34 31.33
N ARG A 442 -18.56 23.37 30.43
CA ARG A 442 -17.75 22.16 30.60
C ARG A 442 -16.27 22.47 30.38
N PRO A 443 -15.36 21.82 31.15
CA PRO A 443 -13.93 22.02 30.96
C PRO A 443 -13.43 21.40 29.66
N MET A 444 -12.43 22.03 29.06
CA MET A 444 -11.79 21.53 27.82
C MET A 444 -10.93 20.29 28.07
N TRP A 445 -11.58 19.16 28.21
CA TRP A 445 -10.98 17.85 28.37
C TRP A 445 -11.15 17.05 27.09
N ILE A 446 -10.07 16.86 26.39
CA ILE A 446 -10.03 16.11 25.13
C ILE A 446 -9.58 14.67 25.40
N VAL A 447 -10.45 13.71 25.10
CA VAL A 447 -10.13 12.28 25.16
C VAL A 447 -9.59 11.85 23.81
N ILE A 448 -8.32 11.41 23.80
CA ILE A 448 -7.70 10.79 22.61
C ILE A 448 -7.67 9.29 22.81
N GLU A 449 -8.38 8.57 21.94
CA GLU A 449 -8.41 7.10 21.92
C GLU A 449 -7.30 6.58 21.00
N THR A 450 -6.57 5.55 21.43
CA THR A 450 -5.46 4.91 20.69
C THR A 450 -5.71 3.41 20.54
N ALA A 451 -5.06 2.77 19.56
CA ALA A 451 -5.12 1.31 19.45
C ALA A 451 -4.25 0.59 20.49
N GLY A 452 -3.45 1.30 21.30
CA GLY A 452 -2.58 0.73 22.33
C GLY A 452 -1.43 -0.17 21.83
N GLU A 453 -1.20 -0.20 20.52
CA GLU A 453 -0.25 -1.12 19.89
C GLU A 453 1.15 -0.51 19.70
N ARG A 454 1.26 0.82 19.76
CA ARG A 454 2.46 1.58 19.41
C ARG A 454 2.90 2.45 20.58
N GLN A 455 3.96 2.01 21.28
CA GLN A 455 4.51 2.73 22.44
C GLN A 455 4.98 4.15 22.09
N GLU A 456 5.46 4.37 20.87
CA GLU A 456 5.88 5.70 20.41
C GLU A 456 4.73 6.71 20.38
N VAL A 457 3.50 6.26 20.08
CA VAL A 457 2.30 7.10 20.09
C VAL A 457 1.98 7.53 21.53
N GLU A 458 1.99 6.58 22.47
CA GLU A 458 1.76 6.86 23.89
C GLU A 458 2.82 7.85 24.44
N ASN A 459 4.08 7.65 24.08
CA ASN A 459 5.17 8.53 24.50
C ASN A 459 5.04 9.95 23.88
N ALA A 460 4.62 10.06 22.62
CA ALA A 460 4.36 11.35 21.98
C ALA A 460 3.19 12.07 22.64
N LEU A 461 2.09 11.37 22.90
CA LEU A 461 0.93 11.94 23.59
C LEU A 461 1.27 12.41 25.02
N GLN A 462 2.15 11.70 25.74
CA GLN A 462 2.59 12.13 27.07
C GLN A 462 3.29 13.50 27.03
N ILE A 463 4.09 13.78 26.00
CA ILE A 463 4.70 15.11 25.80
C ILE A 463 3.63 16.15 25.45
N ILE A 464 2.64 15.76 24.62
CA ILE A 464 1.55 16.65 24.22
C ILE A 464 0.63 16.99 25.39
N VAL A 465 0.46 16.11 26.39
CA VAL A 465 -0.28 16.41 27.63
C VAL A 465 0.21 17.72 28.27
N ASP A 466 1.53 17.85 28.45
CA ASP A 466 2.12 19.05 29.05
C ASP A 466 1.98 20.27 28.13
N ASN A 467 2.22 20.09 26.82
CA ASN A 467 2.09 21.17 25.85
C ASN A 467 0.66 21.75 25.78
N TRP A 468 -0.38 20.89 25.75
CA TRP A 468 -1.76 21.35 25.71
C TRP A 468 -2.23 21.92 27.03
N LYS A 469 -1.69 21.45 28.16
CA LYS A 469 -1.94 22.04 29.48
C LYS A 469 -1.51 23.51 29.52
N ASP A 470 -0.40 23.90 28.91
CA ASP A 470 0.11 25.27 28.87
C ASP A 470 -0.86 26.21 28.14
N VAL A 471 -1.68 25.71 27.24
CA VAL A 471 -2.74 26.48 26.56
C VAL A 471 -4.13 26.25 27.17
N GLY A 472 -4.21 25.59 28.33
CA GLY A 472 -5.45 25.38 29.08
C GLY A 472 -6.33 24.24 28.56
N VAL A 473 -5.77 23.25 27.90
CA VAL A 473 -6.49 22.07 27.41
C VAL A 473 -5.97 20.82 28.10
N LYS A 474 -6.86 20.00 28.63
CA LYS A 474 -6.51 18.71 29.25
C LYS A 474 -6.61 17.59 28.23
N LEU A 475 -5.51 16.88 28.00
CA LEU A 475 -5.51 15.66 27.21
C LEU A 475 -5.65 14.44 28.12
N ILE A 476 -6.57 13.53 27.78
CA ILE A 476 -6.79 12.24 28.44
C ILE A 476 -6.56 11.13 27.41
N MET A 477 -5.61 10.25 27.66
CA MET A 477 -5.33 9.10 26.80
C MET A 477 -6.21 7.90 27.18
N ARG A 478 -6.78 7.21 26.18
CA ARG A 478 -7.57 6.00 26.37
C ARG A 478 -7.15 4.93 25.36
N PRO A 479 -6.30 3.98 25.73
CA PRO A 479 -5.99 2.84 24.87
C PRO A 479 -7.19 1.87 24.79
N LEU A 480 -7.47 1.36 23.61
CA LEU A 480 -8.54 0.41 23.30
C LEU A 480 -8.00 -0.70 22.40
N GLU A 481 -8.75 -1.79 22.28
CA GLU A 481 -8.51 -2.75 21.22
C GLU A 481 -8.89 -2.14 19.85
N ARG A 482 -8.15 -2.48 18.78
CA ARG A 482 -8.23 -1.84 17.46
C ARG A 482 -9.64 -1.86 16.85
N ASP A 483 -10.35 -2.98 16.92
CA ASP A 483 -11.67 -3.11 16.30
C ASP A 483 -12.73 -2.34 17.13
N ILE A 484 -12.56 -2.30 18.46
CA ILE A 484 -13.39 -1.47 19.35
C ILE A 484 -13.18 0.01 19.03
N LEU A 485 -11.92 0.46 18.90
CA LEU A 485 -11.59 1.82 18.52
C LEU A 485 -12.26 2.22 17.20
N ARG A 486 -12.13 1.40 16.16
CA ARG A 486 -12.74 1.66 14.85
C ARG A 486 -14.26 1.78 14.91
N ASN A 487 -14.92 0.82 15.58
CA ASN A 487 -16.37 0.85 15.72
C ASN A 487 -16.85 2.12 16.43
N ARG A 488 -16.15 2.55 17.48
CA ARG A 488 -16.46 3.80 18.21
C ARG A 488 -16.24 5.06 17.36
N ILE A 489 -15.18 5.09 16.53
CA ILE A 489 -14.95 6.18 15.59
C ILE A 489 -16.10 6.26 14.58
N TYR A 490 -16.48 5.13 14.00
CA TYR A 490 -17.52 5.07 12.97
C TYR A 490 -18.91 5.41 13.49
N SER A 491 -19.23 5.03 14.72
CA SER A 491 -20.49 5.41 15.38
C SER A 491 -20.54 6.87 15.83
N GLY A 492 -19.42 7.60 15.85
CA GLY A 492 -19.32 8.97 16.34
C GLY A 492 -19.13 9.07 17.87
N ASP A 493 -18.75 7.97 18.55
CA ASP A 493 -18.55 7.93 20.01
C ASP A 493 -17.13 8.26 20.46
N THR A 494 -16.18 8.36 19.52
CA THR A 494 -14.81 8.78 19.74
C THR A 494 -14.68 10.27 19.43
N MET A 495 -14.17 11.06 20.40
CA MET A 495 -13.94 12.49 20.24
C MET A 495 -12.72 12.75 19.35
N ALA A 496 -11.60 12.13 19.67
CA ALA A 496 -10.36 12.21 18.91
C ALA A 496 -9.62 10.87 18.97
N ALA A 497 -8.86 10.55 17.93
CA ALA A 497 -8.08 9.34 17.85
C ALA A 497 -6.70 9.60 17.24
N THR A 498 -5.75 8.68 17.46
CA THR A 498 -4.46 8.69 16.77
C THR A 498 -4.38 7.58 15.76
N TRP A 499 -3.73 7.88 14.64
CA TRP A 499 -3.35 6.93 13.61
C TRP A 499 -2.10 7.40 12.86
N PHE A 500 -1.71 6.70 11.80
CA PHE A 500 -0.79 7.26 10.80
C PHE A 500 -1.48 8.40 10.03
N GLY A 501 -0.69 9.23 9.37
CA GLY A 501 -1.19 10.12 8.32
C GLY A 501 -1.66 9.32 7.09
N TRP A 502 -1.79 9.99 5.95
CA TRP A 502 -2.14 9.29 4.70
C TRP A 502 -1.12 8.19 4.38
N ASP A 503 -1.60 7.02 4.01
CA ASP A 503 -0.74 5.86 3.70
C ASP A 503 0.20 6.12 2.51
N ASN A 504 -0.27 6.91 1.52
CA ASN A 504 0.54 7.38 0.40
C ASN A 504 0.94 8.84 0.62
N GLY A 505 2.15 9.07 1.10
CA GLY A 505 2.75 10.41 1.22
C GLY A 505 3.43 10.90 -0.06
N ILE A 506 3.48 10.09 -1.13
CA ILE A 506 4.18 10.41 -2.40
C ILE A 506 3.26 10.28 -3.63
N PRO A 507 2.04 10.85 -3.61
CA PRO A 507 1.12 10.77 -4.73
C PRO A 507 1.67 11.44 -5.98
N GLN A 508 1.16 10.98 -7.14
CA GLN A 508 1.39 11.54 -8.47
C GLN A 508 0.06 12.04 -9.05
N SER A 509 0.07 12.73 -10.19
CA SER A 509 -1.15 13.27 -10.80
C SER A 509 -2.21 12.21 -11.14
N PHE A 510 -1.78 10.98 -11.40
CA PHE A 510 -2.65 9.83 -11.65
C PHE A 510 -3.12 9.11 -10.37
N THR A 511 -2.59 9.46 -9.20
CA THR A 511 -3.03 8.91 -7.92
C THR A 511 -4.42 9.45 -7.60
N SER A 512 -5.36 8.57 -7.26
CA SER A 512 -6.71 9.01 -6.85
C SER A 512 -6.65 9.83 -5.55
N PRO A 513 -7.21 11.05 -5.53
CA PRO A 513 -7.26 11.88 -4.33
C PRO A 513 -8.44 11.54 -3.41
N SER A 514 -9.12 10.43 -3.62
CA SER A 514 -10.35 10.05 -2.89
C SER A 514 -10.19 10.10 -1.37
N TYR A 515 -9.01 9.76 -0.85
CA TYR A 515 -8.70 9.80 0.59
C TYR A 515 -8.48 11.22 1.14
N LEU A 516 -8.37 12.23 0.29
CA LEU A 516 -8.37 13.65 0.67
C LEU A 516 -9.79 14.23 0.75
N ALA A 517 -10.79 13.54 0.22
CA ALA A 517 -12.19 13.94 0.27
C ALA A 517 -12.95 13.17 1.35
N PRO A 518 -14.09 13.65 1.84
CA PRO A 518 -14.91 12.94 2.81
C PRO A 518 -15.71 11.79 2.15
N TRP A 519 -14.97 10.88 1.50
CA TRP A 519 -15.52 9.78 0.70
C TRP A 519 -15.30 8.40 1.32
N ASP A 520 -14.43 8.31 2.34
CA ASP A 520 -14.13 7.05 3.01
C ASP A 520 -14.41 7.13 4.51
N GLN A 521 -15.22 6.20 5.02
CA GLN A 521 -15.50 6.02 6.44
C GLN A 521 -14.24 5.72 7.26
N ALA A 522 -13.22 5.14 6.64
CA ALA A 522 -11.97 4.81 7.31
C ALA A 522 -11.10 6.03 7.63
N PHE A 523 -11.40 7.22 7.11
CA PHE A 523 -10.72 8.44 7.48
C PHE A 523 -11.31 9.03 8.78
N PHE A 524 -10.55 9.01 9.85
CA PHE A 524 -11.04 9.24 11.21
C PHE A 524 -11.59 10.65 11.50
N ALA A 525 -11.28 11.63 10.66
CA ALA A 525 -11.80 12.99 10.83
C ALA A 525 -13.30 13.12 10.48
N TRP A 526 -13.82 12.26 9.58
CA TRP A 526 -15.20 12.39 9.06
C TRP A 526 -15.87 11.07 8.70
N PRO A 527 -15.92 10.10 9.62
CA PRO A 527 -16.39 8.74 9.30
C PRO A 527 -17.82 8.69 8.78
N LYS A 528 -18.73 9.52 9.29
CA LYS A 528 -20.13 9.53 8.84
C LYS A 528 -20.31 10.21 7.47
N TRP A 529 -19.49 11.22 7.14
CA TRP A 529 -19.49 11.80 5.79
C TRP A 529 -18.96 10.80 4.76
N GLY A 530 -17.91 10.05 5.11
CA GLY A 530 -17.41 8.95 4.28
C GLY A 530 -18.46 7.86 4.08
N GLN A 531 -19.16 7.46 5.13
CA GLN A 531 -20.26 6.50 5.05
C GLN A 531 -21.38 7.00 4.14
N PHE A 532 -21.76 8.27 4.25
CA PHE A 532 -22.77 8.87 3.36
C PHE A 532 -22.40 8.73 1.89
N HIS A 533 -21.15 9.05 1.53
CA HIS A 533 -20.67 8.89 0.16
C HIS A 533 -20.67 7.41 -0.27
N GLN A 534 -20.09 6.51 0.54
CA GLN A 534 -19.97 5.08 0.22
C GLN A 534 -21.32 4.36 0.08
N THR A 535 -22.35 4.86 0.78
CA THR A 535 -23.72 4.30 0.72
C THR A 535 -24.65 5.07 -0.23
N SER A 536 -24.13 6.01 -1.03
CA SER A 536 -24.94 6.88 -1.90
C SER A 536 -26.08 7.58 -1.14
N GLY A 537 -25.79 8.03 0.09
CA GLY A 537 -26.74 8.77 0.92
C GLY A 537 -27.70 7.91 1.74
N GLN A 538 -27.59 6.57 1.70
CA GLN A 538 -28.49 5.68 2.45
C GLN A 538 -28.15 5.60 3.95
N ALA A 539 -26.91 5.89 4.34
CA ALA A 539 -26.45 5.93 5.73
C ALA A 539 -25.37 7.00 5.92
N GLY A 540 -25.10 7.37 7.16
CA GLY A 540 -24.16 8.43 7.48
C GLY A 540 -24.80 9.82 7.48
N GLU A 541 -23.98 10.86 7.33
CA GLU A 541 -24.37 12.27 7.33
C GLU A 541 -23.76 12.96 6.09
N ALA A 542 -24.51 13.86 5.45
CA ALA A 542 -23.96 14.67 4.35
C ALA A 542 -22.90 15.65 4.87
N PRO A 543 -21.79 15.89 4.15
CA PRO A 543 -20.82 16.93 4.50
C PRO A 543 -21.48 18.31 4.54
N ASP A 544 -21.29 19.07 5.62
CA ASP A 544 -21.88 20.40 5.83
C ASP A 544 -20.83 21.52 6.03
N LEU A 545 -19.53 21.17 6.14
CA LEU A 545 -18.45 22.16 6.17
C LEU A 545 -18.05 22.59 4.76
N PRO A 546 -17.94 23.92 4.48
CA PRO A 546 -17.59 24.42 3.14
C PRO A 546 -16.32 23.81 2.56
N ALA A 547 -15.26 23.65 3.38
CA ALA A 547 -14.00 23.05 2.93
C ALA A 547 -14.14 21.55 2.58
N ALA A 548 -14.93 20.79 3.36
CA ALA A 548 -15.21 19.38 3.07
C ALA A 548 -16.04 19.22 1.78
N ILE A 549 -17.04 20.07 1.57
CA ILE A 549 -17.82 20.14 0.35
C ILE A 549 -16.92 20.48 -0.86
N ARG A 550 -15.97 21.44 -0.68
CA ARG A 550 -15.01 21.79 -1.74
C ARG A 550 -14.11 20.60 -2.10
N LEU A 551 -13.61 19.86 -1.09
CA LEU A 551 -12.80 18.66 -1.32
C LEU A 551 -13.58 17.58 -2.10
N SER A 552 -14.86 17.36 -1.80
CA SER A 552 -15.70 16.43 -2.58
C SER A 552 -15.79 16.86 -4.05
N LYS A 553 -16.07 18.14 -4.31
CA LYS A 553 -16.16 18.69 -5.68
C LYS A 553 -14.83 18.59 -6.43
N LEU A 554 -13.71 18.79 -5.74
CA LEU A 554 -12.39 18.64 -6.34
C LEU A 554 -12.10 17.18 -6.71
N ALA A 555 -12.45 16.23 -5.84
CA ALA A 555 -12.29 14.81 -6.13
C ALA A 555 -13.17 14.36 -7.32
N GLU A 556 -14.42 14.88 -7.43
CA GLU A 556 -15.27 14.67 -8.61
C GLU A 556 -14.62 15.25 -9.88
N ALA A 557 -14.13 16.49 -9.81
CA ALA A 557 -13.46 17.16 -10.93
C ALA A 557 -12.19 16.41 -11.36
N TRP A 558 -11.45 15.81 -10.43
CA TRP A 558 -10.29 15.00 -10.75
C TRP A 558 -10.67 13.74 -11.56
N ASN A 559 -11.76 13.07 -11.20
CA ASN A 559 -12.26 11.91 -11.95
C ASN A 559 -12.66 12.28 -13.39
N ASP A 560 -13.20 13.48 -13.60
CA ASP A 560 -13.63 13.97 -14.91
C ASP A 560 -12.50 14.62 -15.73
N ALA A 561 -11.33 14.90 -15.12
CA ALA A 561 -10.21 15.55 -15.79
C ALA A 561 -9.48 14.59 -16.76
N TYR A 562 -9.24 15.05 -17.99
CA TYR A 562 -8.51 14.28 -19.02
C TYR A 562 -7.00 14.50 -18.96
N ALA A 563 -6.54 15.71 -18.69
CA ALA A 563 -5.14 16.02 -18.70
C ALA A 563 -4.50 15.81 -17.33
N ALA A 564 -3.31 15.19 -17.30
CA ALA A 564 -2.53 15.03 -16.07
C ALA A 564 -2.19 16.35 -15.39
N ALA A 565 -2.02 17.44 -16.18
CA ALA A 565 -1.78 18.79 -15.65
C ALA A 565 -2.97 19.32 -14.85
N ASP A 566 -4.21 19.13 -15.36
CA ASP A 566 -5.43 19.56 -14.67
C ASP A 566 -5.61 18.77 -13.38
N ARG A 567 -5.37 17.46 -13.42
CA ARG A 567 -5.38 16.60 -12.22
C ARG A 567 -4.35 17.05 -11.19
N GLY A 568 -3.17 17.47 -11.64
CA GLY A 568 -2.13 18.00 -10.76
C GLY A 568 -2.52 19.30 -10.06
N ILE A 569 -3.21 20.20 -10.76
CA ILE A 569 -3.75 21.45 -10.17
C ILE A 569 -4.78 21.13 -9.08
N ILE A 570 -5.68 20.19 -9.36
CA ILE A 570 -6.69 19.76 -8.39
C ILE A 570 -6.02 19.14 -7.15
N TRP A 571 -5.05 18.26 -7.35
CA TRP A 571 -4.28 17.67 -6.25
C TRP A 571 -3.66 18.74 -5.36
N GLN A 572 -3.01 19.73 -5.96
CA GLN A 572 -2.36 20.80 -5.22
C GLN A 572 -3.36 21.58 -4.38
N GLU A 573 -4.52 21.95 -4.94
CA GLU A 573 -5.56 22.66 -4.19
C GLU A 573 -6.07 21.82 -3.00
N MET A 574 -6.26 20.51 -3.18
CA MET A 574 -6.70 19.64 -2.10
C MET A 574 -5.66 19.54 -0.97
N VAL A 575 -4.37 19.44 -1.31
CA VAL A 575 -3.27 19.44 -0.31
C VAL A 575 -3.23 20.77 0.43
N ASP A 576 -3.37 21.89 -0.28
CA ASP A 576 -3.37 23.24 0.31
C ASP A 576 -4.56 23.41 1.30
N ILE A 577 -5.76 22.92 0.94
CA ILE A 577 -6.93 22.91 1.83
C ILE A 577 -6.67 22.08 3.10
N HIS A 578 -6.07 20.90 2.98
CA HIS A 578 -5.75 20.07 4.13
C HIS A 578 -4.74 20.73 5.06
N ALA A 579 -3.71 21.37 4.52
CA ALA A 579 -2.70 22.09 5.29
C ALA A 579 -3.34 23.27 6.06
N ASP A 580 -4.20 24.06 5.40
CA ASP A 580 -4.88 25.20 6.03
C ASP A 580 -5.91 24.77 7.07
N GLN A 581 -6.73 23.76 6.74
CA GLN A 581 -7.86 23.35 7.60
C GLN A 581 -7.47 22.40 8.74
N VAL A 582 -6.26 21.86 8.74
CA VAL A 582 -5.75 20.95 9.77
C VAL A 582 -6.77 19.86 10.13
N PHE A 583 -7.32 19.16 9.13
CA PHE A 583 -8.28 18.06 9.38
C PHE A 583 -7.65 16.90 10.15
N ALA A 584 -6.34 16.79 10.13
CA ALA A 584 -5.55 15.97 11.04
C ALA A 584 -4.28 16.72 11.45
N ILE A 585 -3.92 16.65 12.73
CA ILE A 585 -2.69 17.22 13.25
C ILE A 585 -1.56 16.23 13.04
N GLY A 586 -0.73 16.43 12.01
CA GLY A 586 0.50 15.66 11.81
C GLY A 586 1.57 16.06 12.83
N ILE A 587 2.39 15.08 13.24
CA ILE A 587 3.45 15.31 14.23
C ILE A 587 4.83 15.25 13.59
N LEU A 588 5.14 14.16 12.87
CA LEU A 588 6.45 13.89 12.28
C LEU A 588 6.28 13.24 10.90
N ASN A 589 7.13 13.67 9.96
CA ASN A 589 7.22 13.09 8.61
C ASN A 589 8.55 12.33 8.48
N GLU A 590 8.67 11.48 7.47
CA GLU A 590 9.91 10.78 7.11
C GLU A 590 10.61 10.11 8.31
N ALA A 591 9.82 9.57 9.26
CA ALA A 591 10.39 8.87 10.42
C ALA A 591 11.21 7.66 9.96
N PRO A 592 12.43 7.46 10.50
CA PRO A 592 13.29 6.38 10.06
C PRO A 592 12.70 4.99 10.36
N GLN A 593 12.68 4.11 9.36
CA GLN A 593 12.36 2.70 9.46
C GLN A 593 13.65 1.87 9.44
N PRO A 594 13.98 1.12 10.49
CA PRO A 594 15.12 0.21 10.46
C PRO A 594 14.92 -0.91 9.43
N VAL A 595 15.95 -1.13 8.61
CA VAL A 595 16.02 -2.22 7.64
C VAL A 595 17.33 -2.96 7.85
N VAL A 596 17.25 -4.19 8.32
CA VAL A 596 18.41 -5.09 8.48
C VAL A 596 18.62 -5.82 7.17
N ALA A 597 19.84 -5.73 6.62
CA ALA A 597 20.26 -6.47 5.44
C ALA A 597 21.60 -7.15 5.71
N SER A 598 21.71 -8.45 5.41
CA SER A 598 22.99 -9.18 5.47
C SER A 598 24.02 -8.52 4.57
N ASN A 599 25.26 -8.37 5.01
CA ASN A 599 26.35 -7.81 4.20
C ASN A 599 26.66 -8.65 2.97
N ARG A 600 26.28 -9.92 2.99
CA ARG A 600 26.36 -10.84 1.85
C ARG A 600 25.24 -10.64 0.84
N LEU A 601 24.12 -10.03 1.24
CA LEU A 601 22.98 -9.76 0.35
C LEU A 601 23.22 -8.44 -0.40
N LYS A 602 23.49 -8.53 -1.70
CA LYS A 602 23.79 -7.40 -2.57
C LYS A 602 22.53 -6.85 -3.22
N ASN A 603 22.63 -5.66 -3.82
CA ASN A 603 21.57 -4.90 -4.48
C ASN A 603 20.47 -4.37 -3.56
N VAL A 604 20.56 -4.56 -2.25
CA VAL A 604 19.67 -3.91 -1.28
C VAL A 604 20.02 -2.41 -1.22
N PRO A 605 19.08 -1.48 -1.46
CA PRO A 605 19.36 -0.05 -1.37
C PRO A 605 19.81 0.35 0.05
N SER A 606 20.87 1.17 0.16
CA SER A 606 21.26 1.77 1.44
C SER A 606 20.27 2.83 1.90
N GLU A 607 19.65 3.55 0.96
CA GLU A 607 18.64 4.57 1.19
C GLU A 607 17.42 4.29 0.30
N ALA A 608 16.24 4.31 0.89
CA ALA A 608 14.97 4.08 0.18
C ALA A 608 13.79 4.58 1.01
N ILE A 609 12.58 4.45 0.45
CA ILE A 609 11.34 4.70 1.16
C ILE A 609 10.67 3.37 1.52
N TRP A 610 10.31 3.24 2.78
CA TRP A 610 9.49 2.15 3.30
C TRP A 610 8.02 2.58 3.26
N ALA A 611 7.28 2.14 2.26
CA ALA A 611 5.88 2.49 2.07
C ALA A 611 5.05 1.27 1.70
N TRP A 612 3.82 1.21 2.19
CA TRP A 612 2.82 0.27 1.70
C TRP A 612 2.35 0.69 0.30
N SER A 613 1.87 1.92 0.16
CA SER A 613 1.51 2.53 -1.12
C SER A 613 2.41 3.76 -1.34
N PRO A 614 2.97 3.92 -2.54
CA PRO A 614 2.92 3.04 -3.70
C PRO A 614 3.98 1.92 -3.69
N GLY A 615 4.85 1.87 -2.69
CA GLY A 615 6.12 1.12 -2.74
C GLY A 615 6.03 -0.38 -2.48
N ALA A 616 4.91 -0.91 -1.95
CA ALA A 616 4.81 -2.33 -1.56
C ALA A 616 5.99 -2.79 -0.70
N HIS A 617 6.43 -1.96 0.24
CA HIS A 617 7.58 -2.19 1.11
C HIS A 617 8.86 -2.50 0.30
N PHE A 618 9.36 -3.73 0.34
CA PHE A 618 10.50 -4.14 -0.48
C PHE A 618 10.16 -4.30 -1.97
N GLY A 619 8.89 -4.45 -2.33
CA GLY A 619 8.46 -4.88 -3.66
C GLY A 619 9.00 -4.01 -4.80
N MET A 620 8.84 -2.68 -4.73
CA MET A 620 9.35 -1.78 -5.77
C MET A 620 10.89 -1.74 -5.84
N HIS A 621 11.56 -2.17 -4.76
CA HIS A 621 13.02 -2.28 -4.71
C HIS A 621 13.53 -3.59 -5.31
N ARG A 622 12.62 -4.43 -5.82
CA ARG A 622 12.91 -5.62 -6.62
C ARG A 622 13.79 -6.64 -5.91
N PRO A 623 13.28 -7.32 -4.86
CA PRO A 623 14.02 -8.40 -4.20
C PRO A 623 14.43 -9.56 -5.12
N ASP A 624 13.76 -9.73 -6.26
CA ASP A 624 14.14 -10.70 -7.30
C ASP A 624 15.51 -10.39 -7.95
N GLU A 625 16.01 -9.15 -7.81
CA GLU A 625 17.34 -8.70 -8.26
C GLU A 625 18.39 -8.77 -7.14
N PHE A 626 18.04 -9.18 -5.92
CA PHE A 626 18.99 -9.34 -4.81
C PHE A 626 19.69 -10.70 -4.92
N PHE A 627 20.97 -10.77 -4.53
CA PHE A 627 21.75 -12.00 -4.57
C PHE A 627 22.75 -12.07 -3.44
N PHE A 628 23.19 -13.28 -3.11
CA PHE A 628 24.28 -13.48 -2.13
C PHE A 628 25.63 -13.47 -2.83
N ALA A 629 26.53 -12.57 -2.36
CA ALA A 629 27.94 -12.68 -2.66
C ALA A 629 28.54 -13.81 -1.82
N ASP A 630 29.53 -14.50 -2.41
CA ASP A 630 30.25 -15.63 -1.79
C ASP A 630 30.96 -15.21 -0.51
#